data_663caabe9c97c633a431318fefef9723
#
_entry.id   663caabe9c97c633a431318fefef9723
#
_cell.length_a   1.000
_cell.length_b   1.000
_cell.length_c   1.000
_cell.angle_alpha   90.00
_cell.angle_beta   90.00
_cell.angle_gamma   90.00
#
_symmetry.space_group_name_H-M   'P 1'
#
loop_
_entity.id
_entity.type
_entity.pdbx_description
1 polymer ?
#
loop_
_entity_poly.entity_id
_entity_poly.type
_entity_poly.pdbx_seq_one_letter_code
_entity_poly.pdbx_strand_id
1 'polypeptide(L)'
;MESEGIPRPFLPWIGKACRQAREERGVHQVQIAAAVKVNQATIARFEDGTAWPRRPEELLMAYSKELEMDVRLLWLHGFVLWMESEPVLDEASQEDIRAALSRISPAESG
;
A
#
# COMPACT_ATOMS: atom_id res chain seq x y z
N MET A 1 -20.71 -0.17 13.68
CA MET A 1 -20.13 -0.60 12.74
C MET A 1 -18.74 -0.74 12.87
N GLU A 2 -18.34 -1.70 12.57
CA GLU A 2 -17.07 -1.94 12.82
C GLU A 2 -16.15 -1.46 11.85
N SER A 3 -16.54 -1.09 10.78
CA SER A 3 -15.58 -0.80 9.86
C SER A 3 -15.24 0.58 9.82
N GLU A 4 -14.33 1.01 10.46
CA GLU A 4 -13.89 2.26 10.31
C GLU A 4 -12.73 2.30 9.46
N GLY A 5 -12.48 3.20 8.68
CA GLY A 5 -11.30 3.38 7.89
C GLY A 5 -11.33 2.58 6.64
N ILE A 6 -10.33 1.76 6.38
CA ILE A 6 -10.11 1.13 5.09
C ILE A 6 -11.09 0.00 4.85
N PRO A 7 -11.79 -0.01 3.72
CA PRO A 7 -12.68 -1.13 3.40
C PRO A 7 -11.94 -2.44 3.29
N ARG A 8 -12.54 -3.51 3.76
CA ARG A 8 -11.89 -4.81 3.74
C ARG A 8 -11.44 -5.26 2.37
N PRO A 9 -12.21 -5.08 1.30
CA PRO A 9 -11.72 -5.52 -0.02
C PRO A 9 -10.46 -4.80 -0.47
N PHE A 10 -10.19 -3.64 0.11
CA PHE A 10 -9.02 -2.86 -0.25
C PHE A 10 -7.78 -3.27 0.52
N LEU A 11 -7.93 -3.89 1.67
CA LEU A 11 -6.79 -4.19 2.54
C LEU A 11 -5.71 -5.05 1.89
N PRO A 12 -6.04 -6.14 1.21
CA PRO A 12 -4.97 -6.95 0.62
C PRO A 12 -4.16 -6.20 -0.43
N TRP A 13 -4.78 -5.20 -1.06
CA TRP A 13 -4.10 -4.47 -2.13
C TRP A 13 -3.08 -3.49 -1.58
N ILE A 14 -3.27 -3.01 -0.36
CA ILE A 14 -2.28 -2.17 0.29
C ILE A 14 -1.05 -3.00 0.62
N GLY A 15 -1.23 -4.22 1.13
CA GLY A 15 -0.11 -5.11 1.39
C GLY A 15 0.65 -5.44 0.12
N LYS A 16 -0.08 -5.67 -0.97
CA LYS A 16 0.55 -5.97 -2.25
C LYS A 16 1.35 -4.78 -2.77
N ALA A 17 0.81 -3.58 -2.62
CA ALA A 17 1.53 -2.37 -3.05
C ALA A 17 2.81 -2.18 -2.25
N CYS A 18 2.74 -2.42 -0.95
CA CYS A 18 3.92 -2.31 -0.10
C CYS A 18 4.98 -3.32 -0.50
N ARG A 19 4.56 -4.54 -0.83
CA ARG A 19 5.49 -5.57 -1.26
C ARG A 19 6.16 -5.18 -2.57
N GLN A 20 5.39 -4.71 -3.52
CA GLN A 20 5.96 -4.33 -4.81
C GLN A 20 6.96 -3.19 -4.65
N ALA A 21 6.62 -2.18 -3.87
CA ALA A 21 7.52 -1.06 -3.65
C ALA A 21 8.79 -1.50 -2.94
N ARG A 22 8.64 -2.42 -1.97
CA ARG A 22 9.78 -2.91 -1.23
C ARG A 22 10.73 -3.69 -2.14
N GLU A 23 10.17 -4.57 -2.96
CA GLU A 23 10.98 -5.39 -3.87
C GLU A 23 11.69 -4.53 -4.90
N GLU A 24 11.03 -3.51 -5.39
CA GLU A 24 11.64 -2.62 -6.36
C GLU A 24 12.84 -1.88 -5.79
N ARG A 25 12.85 -1.65 -4.50
CA ARG A 25 13.95 -0.94 -3.86
C ARG A 25 14.96 -1.86 -3.19
N GLY A 26 14.77 -3.17 -3.31
CA GLY A 26 15.72 -4.12 -2.76
C GLY A 26 15.74 -4.19 -1.25
N VAL A 27 14.65 -3.80 -0.60
CA VAL A 27 14.57 -3.83 0.85
C VAL A 27 13.95 -5.16 1.26
N HIS A 28 14.46 -5.76 2.32
CA HIS A 28 13.98 -7.07 2.77
C HIS A 28 12.92 -6.94 3.85
N GLN A 29 12.06 -7.96 3.94
CA GLN A 29 11.00 -7.96 4.94
C GLN A 29 11.55 -7.81 6.36
N VAL A 30 12.71 -8.36 6.63
CA VAL A 30 13.30 -8.27 7.96
C VAL A 30 13.65 -6.84 8.35
N GLN A 31 13.96 -5.99 7.37
CA GLN A 31 14.26 -4.60 7.66
C GLN A 31 13.00 -3.86 8.11
N ILE A 32 11.88 -4.15 7.47
CA ILE A 32 10.61 -3.55 7.87
C ILE A 32 10.20 -4.09 9.25
N ALA A 33 10.36 -5.40 9.44
CA ALA A 33 9.98 -6.02 10.71
C ALA A 33 10.76 -5.41 11.87
N ALA A 34 12.04 -5.20 11.67
CA ALA A 34 12.88 -4.60 12.72
C ALA A 34 12.44 -3.18 13.02
N ALA A 35 12.05 -2.44 12.01
CA ALA A 35 11.67 -1.04 12.20
C ALA A 35 10.42 -0.89 13.06
N VAL A 36 9.50 -1.86 13.01
CA VAL A 36 8.27 -1.81 13.80
C VAL A 36 8.27 -2.83 14.93
N LYS A 37 9.37 -3.54 15.11
CA LYS A 37 9.56 -4.45 16.24
C LYS A 37 8.54 -5.59 16.23
N VAL A 38 8.38 -6.19 15.07
CA VAL A 38 7.55 -7.39 14.94
C VAL A 38 8.37 -8.46 14.25
N ASN A 39 7.88 -9.66 14.17
CA ASN A 39 8.63 -10.70 13.47
C ASN A 39 8.33 -10.65 11.97
N GLN A 40 9.20 -11.28 11.21
CA GLN A 40 9.09 -11.24 9.75
C GLN A 40 7.79 -11.87 9.27
N ALA A 41 7.30 -12.89 9.96
CA ALA A 41 6.07 -13.55 9.55
C ALA A 41 4.88 -12.57 9.57
N THR A 42 4.89 -11.62 10.48
CA THR A 42 3.86 -10.59 10.53
C THR A 42 3.88 -9.75 9.26
N ILE A 43 5.06 -9.38 8.80
CA ILE A 43 5.21 -8.61 7.58
C ILE A 43 4.77 -9.45 6.38
N ALA A 44 5.17 -10.70 6.34
CA ALA A 44 4.79 -11.58 5.23
C ALA A 44 3.28 -11.72 5.12
N ARG A 45 2.60 -11.87 6.24
CA ARG A 45 1.14 -12.00 6.23
C ARG A 45 0.46 -10.71 5.81
N PHE A 46 1.00 -9.58 6.21
CA PHE A 46 0.46 -8.30 5.76
C PHE A 46 0.61 -8.16 4.24
N GLU A 47 1.76 -8.49 3.72
CA GLU A 47 2.03 -8.37 2.28
C GLU A 47 1.20 -9.37 1.47
N ASP A 48 0.90 -10.52 2.05
CA ASP A 48 0.06 -11.51 1.39
C ASP A 48 -1.43 -11.19 1.49
N GLY A 49 -1.79 -10.21 2.29
CA GLY A 49 -3.20 -9.86 2.49
C GLY A 49 -3.95 -10.77 3.42
N THR A 50 -3.23 -11.64 4.16
CA THR A 50 -3.89 -12.58 5.06
C THR A 50 -4.06 -12.01 6.46
N ALA A 51 -3.40 -10.92 6.79
CA ALA A 51 -3.56 -10.28 8.08
C ALA A 51 -3.38 -8.78 7.96
N TRP A 52 -4.13 -8.06 8.75
CA TRP A 52 -4.01 -6.59 8.81
C TRP A 52 -3.40 -6.25 10.17
N PRO A 53 -2.39 -5.39 10.20
CA PRO A 53 -1.69 -5.13 11.45
C PRO A 53 -2.55 -4.36 12.43
N ARG A 54 -2.19 -4.48 13.72
CA ARG A 54 -2.88 -3.78 14.75
C ARG A 54 -2.72 -2.29 14.61
N ARG A 55 -1.55 -1.85 14.18
CA ARG A 55 -1.25 -0.43 14.01
C ARG A 55 -0.82 -0.18 12.57
N PRO A 56 -1.79 -0.11 11.68
CA PRO A 56 -1.44 0.01 10.26
C PRO A 56 -0.70 1.30 9.92
N GLU A 57 -0.99 2.38 10.64
CA GLU A 57 -0.30 3.63 10.35
C GLU A 57 1.18 3.52 10.65
N GLU A 58 1.53 2.86 11.74
CA GLU A 58 2.94 2.70 12.09
C GLU A 58 3.65 1.85 11.05
N LEU A 59 3.00 0.81 10.60
CA LEU A 59 3.60 -0.08 9.61
C LEU A 59 3.80 0.65 8.29
N LEU A 60 2.80 1.38 7.84
CA LEU A 60 2.91 2.10 6.58
C LEU A 60 3.96 3.20 6.65
N MET A 61 4.08 3.85 7.80
CA MET A 61 5.14 4.85 7.98
C MET A 61 6.52 4.21 7.97
N ALA A 62 6.64 2.98 8.47
CA ALA A 62 7.91 2.27 8.42
C ALA A 62 8.28 1.94 6.98
N TYR A 63 7.32 1.51 6.17
CA TYR A 63 7.59 1.31 4.76
C TYR A 63 8.01 2.63 4.10
N SER A 64 7.30 3.69 4.39
CA SER A 64 7.61 4.99 3.81
C SER A 64 9.03 5.40 4.14
N LYS A 65 9.44 5.22 5.37
CA LYS A 65 10.77 5.61 5.81
C LYS A 65 11.84 4.72 5.18
N GLU A 66 11.65 3.40 5.25
CA GLU A 66 12.66 2.47 4.75
C GLU A 66 12.78 2.54 3.23
N LEU A 67 11.70 2.82 2.54
CA LEU A 67 11.71 2.89 1.09
C LEU A 67 11.94 4.31 0.58
N GLU A 68 12.00 5.27 1.46
CA GLU A 68 12.20 6.67 1.10
C GLU A 68 11.16 7.14 0.09
N MET A 69 9.91 6.87 0.39
CA MET A 69 8.83 7.31 -0.47
C MET A 69 7.67 7.81 0.36
N ASP A 70 6.85 8.64 -0.24
CA ASP A 70 5.71 9.23 0.43
C ASP A 70 4.68 8.15 0.75
N VAL A 71 4.23 8.09 1.99
CA VAL A 71 3.27 7.09 2.41
C VAL A 71 1.97 7.18 1.62
N ARG A 72 1.63 8.36 1.14
CA ARG A 72 0.41 8.52 0.34
C ARG A 72 0.50 7.74 -0.97
N LEU A 73 1.69 7.56 -1.49
CA LEU A 73 1.87 6.79 -2.71
C LEU A 73 1.60 5.32 -2.50
N LEU A 74 1.91 4.80 -1.32
CA LEU A 74 1.60 3.42 -1.00
C LEU A 74 0.10 3.19 -0.98
N TRP A 75 -0.64 4.13 -0.38
CA TRP A 75 -2.09 4.04 -0.36
C TRP A 75 -2.68 4.12 -1.76
N LEU A 76 -2.20 5.07 -2.55
CA LEU A 76 -2.71 5.27 -3.91
C LEU A 76 -2.41 4.06 -4.79
N HIS A 77 -1.23 3.49 -4.62
CA HIS A 77 -0.85 2.32 -5.40
C HIS A 77 -1.78 1.14 -5.05
N GLY A 78 -2.06 0.94 -3.76
CA GLY A 78 -2.98 -0.10 -3.35
C GLY A 78 -4.38 0.10 -3.93
N PHE A 79 -4.85 1.34 -3.93
CA PHE A 79 -6.15 1.68 -4.49
C PHE A 79 -6.20 1.37 -5.98
N VAL A 80 -5.16 1.71 -6.71
CA VAL A 80 -5.10 1.46 -8.15
C VAL A 80 -5.07 -0.05 -8.43
N LEU A 81 -4.31 -0.81 -7.66
CA LEU A 81 -4.28 -2.26 -7.85
C LEU A 81 -5.65 -2.86 -7.61
N TRP A 82 -6.34 -2.41 -6.60
CA TRP A 82 -7.68 -2.88 -6.31
C TRP A 82 -8.64 -2.54 -7.44
N MET A 83 -8.59 -1.32 -7.90
CA MET A 83 -9.46 -0.84 -8.95
C MET A 83 -9.25 -1.62 -10.25
N GLU A 84 -8.01 -1.96 -10.54
CA GLU A 84 -7.69 -2.71 -11.74
C GLU A 84 -8.11 -4.16 -11.66
N SER A 85 -8.12 -4.72 -10.46
CA SER A 85 -8.40 -6.13 -10.30
C SER A 85 -9.88 -6.42 -10.13
N GLU A 86 -10.61 -5.47 -9.56
CA GLU A 86 -12.02 -5.66 -9.30
C GLU A 86 -12.78 -4.52 -9.94
N PRO A 87 -13.53 -4.78 -10.98
CA PRO A 87 -14.18 -3.70 -11.74
C PRO A 87 -15.35 -3.11 -10.97
N VAL A 88 -15.05 -2.36 -9.96
CA VAL A 88 -16.05 -1.65 -9.17
C VAL A 88 -16.43 -0.33 -9.81
N LEU A 89 -15.62 0.15 -10.78
CA LEU A 89 -15.89 1.39 -11.48
C LEU A 89 -15.87 1.10 -12.97
N ASP A 90 -16.62 1.87 -13.73
CA ASP A 90 -16.56 1.69 -15.16
C ASP A 90 -15.23 2.21 -15.70
N GLU A 91 -14.97 1.92 -16.96
CA GLU A 91 -13.66 2.22 -17.54
C GLU A 91 -13.40 3.71 -17.56
N ALA A 92 -14.41 4.51 -17.87
CA ALA A 92 -14.22 5.95 -17.91
C ALA A 92 -13.88 6.52 -16.54
N SER A 93 -14.56 6.05 -15.51
CA SER A 93 -14.27 6.51 -14.16
C SER A 93 -12.87 6.10 -13.72
N GLN A 94 -12.44 4.90 -14.11
CA GLN A 94 -11.09 4.46 -13.78
C GLN A 94 -10.06 5.34 -14.44
N GLU A 95 -10.30 5.73 -15.67
CA GLU A 95 -9.36 6.59 -16.37
C GLU A 95 -9.29 7.98 -15.75
N ASP A 96 -10.43 8.50 -15.33
CA ASP A 96 -10.47 9.79 -14.65
C ASP A 96 -9.68 9.75 -13.35
N ILE A 97 -9.81 8.67 -12.60
CA ILE A 97 -9.07 8.52 -11.36
C ILE A 97 -7.58 8.44 -11.62
N ARG A 98 -7.17 7.67 -12.63
CA ARG A 98 -5.76 7.55 -12.96
C ARG A 98 -5.19 8.89 -13.37
N ALA A 99 -5.93 9.68 -14.12
CA ALA A 99 -5.47 10.99 -14.53
C ALA A 99 -5.30 11.90 -13.32
N ALA A 100 -6.23 11.82 -12.35
CA ALA A 100 -6.12 12.62 -11.15
C ALA A 100 -4.92 12.20 -10.30
N LEU A 101 -4.67 10.90 -10.19
CA LEU A 101 -3.54 10.40 -9.43
C LEU A 101 -2.23 10.82 -10.06
N SER A 102 -2.17 10.84 -11.38
CA SER A 102 -0.96 11.24 -12.06
C SER A 102 -0.62 12.69 -11.75
N ARG A 103 -1.61 13.54 -11.55
CA ARG A 103 -1.36 14.96 -11.24
C ARG A 103 -0.80 15.18 -9.85
N ILE A 104 -1.02 14.26 -8.92
CA ILE A 104 -0.50 14.44 -7.59
C ILE A 104 0.73 13.59 -7.34
N SER A 105 1.20 12.86 -8.32
CA SER A 105 2.38 12.04 -8.16
C SER A 105 3.62 12.91 -8.03
N PRO A 106 4.46 12.69 -7.06
CA PRO A 106 5.67 13.50 -6.90
C PRO A 106 6.63 13.38 -8.06
N ALA A 107 6.53 12.35 -8.83
CA ALA A 107 7.42 12.17 -9.96
C ALA A 107 7.24 13.26 -10.96
N GLU A 108 6.10 13.89 -10.99
CA GLU A 108 5.92 14.91 -11.91
C GLU A 108 6.37 16.22 -11.49
N SER A 109 6.64 16.40 -10.24
CA SER A 109 7.10 17.67 -9.79
C SER A 109 8.53 17.85 -10.07
N GLY A 110 9.14 16.88 -10.47
CA GLY A 110 10.57 16.84 -10.68
C GLY A 110 11.12 17.96 -11.40
#